data_9d27f102b153a8652a02c15ac192f1e4
#
_entry.id   9d27f102b153a8652a02c15ac192f1e4
#
_cell.length_a   1.000
_cell.length_b   1.000
_cell.length_c   1.000
_cell.angle_alpha   90.00
_cell.angle_beta   90.00
_cell.angle_gamma   90.00
#
_symmetry.space_group_name_H-M   'P 1'
#
loop_
_entity.id
_entity.type
_entity.pdbx_description
1 polymer ?
#
loop_
_entity_poly.entity_id
_entity_poly.type
_entity_poly.pdbx_seq_one_letter_code
_entity_poly.pdbx_strand_id
1 'polypeptide(L)'
;IAEKHNVDVLFAPEPSEMYAPDASTWVEVPEMSKVLCGVSRPIHFRGVCTVCTKLFMLTQADYACFGEKDWQQQAILRRMVRDLFYPVKIVPCPIVRAEDGLALSSRNVYLDADERKQAPEIYAGLKFARELVEHGETSVPILRDQVLRRWAARLPLGRLDYLYVVDPVS
;
A
#
# COMPACT_ATOMS: atom_id res chain seq x y z
N ILE A 1 -0.05 21.52 -7.13
CA ILE A 1 -0.49 20.29 -7.82
C ILE A 1 -2.01 20.30 -7.93
N ALA A 2 -2.77 20.50 -6.85
CA ALA A 2 -4.22 20.49 -6.85
C ALA A 2 -4.83 21.43 -7.91
N GLU A 3 -4.37 22.67 -8.00
CA GLU A 3 -4.81 23.65 -9.01
C GLU A 3 -4.63 23.16 -10.45
N LYS A 4 -3.51 22.45 -10.75
CA LYS A 4 -3.24 21.90 -12.08
C LYS A 4 -4.21 20.77 -12.49
N HIS A 5 -4.91 20.20 -11.53
CA HIS A 5 -5.88 19.13 -11.72
C HIS A 5 -7.33 19.58 -11.49
N ASN A 6 -7.57 20.90 -11.47
CA ASN A 6 -8.89 21.50 -11.27
C ASN A 6 -9.61 20.95 -10.02
N VAL A 7 -8.89 20.84 -8.92
CA VAL A 7 -9.45 20.44 -7.62
C VAL A 7 -10.23 21.62 -7.05
N ASP A 8 -11.51 21.45 -6.77
CA ASP A 8 -12.39 22.50 -6.28
C ASP A 8 -12.16 22.81 -4.80
N VAL A 9 -11.85 21.78 -3.99
CA VAL A 9 -11.66 21.92 -2.55
C VAL A 9 -10.43 21.14 -2.09
N LEU A 10 -9.55 21.79 -1.33
CA LEU A 10 -8.43 21.17 -0.62
C LEU A 10 -8.73 21.15 0.87
N PHE A 11 -9.08 19.96 1.40
CA PHE A 11 -9.27 19.75 2.83
C PHE A 11 -7.93 19.32 3.47
N ALA A 12 -7.30 20.20 4.22
CA ALA A 12 -5.99 19.99 4.81
C ALA A 12 -5.96 20.45 6.29
N PRO A 13 -6.66 19.73 7.18
CA PRO A 13 -6.72 20.08 8.61
C PRO A 13 -5.38 19.82 9.29
N GLU A 14 -5.09 20.59 10.33
CA GLU A 14 -3.96 20.33 11.23
C GLU A 14 -4.20 19.06 12.06
N PRO A 15 -3.14 18.32 12.45
CA PRO A 15 -3.30 17.13 13.28
C PRO A 15 -4.09 17.35 14.58
N SER A 16 -3.97 18.51 15.20
CA SER A 16 -4.70 18.90 16.41
C SER A 16 -6.19 19.09 16.19
N GLU A 17 -6.61 19.41 14.95
CA GLU A 17 -8.03 19.51 14.59
C GLU A 17 -8.63 18.11 14.35
N MET A 18 -7.80 17.16 13.91
CA MET A 18 -8.24 15.78 13.69
C MET A 18 -8.22 14.94 14.98
N TYR A 19 -7.33 15.24 15.92
CA TYR A 19 -7.15 14.46 17.14
C TYR A 19 -7.07 15.40 18.35
N ALA A 20 -8.14 15.42 19.14
CA ALA A 20 -8.14 16.11 20.43
C ALA A 20 -7.13 15.46 21.39
N PRO A 21 -6.57 16.21 22.37
CA PRO A 21 -5.58 15.67 23.31
C PRO A 21 -6.04 14.44 24.10
N ASP A 22 -7.35 14.30 24.30
CA ASP A 22 -8.01 13.20 25.01
C ASP A 22 -8.62 12.15 24.07
N ALA A 23 -8.32 12.18 22.75
CA ALA A 23 -8.86 11.25 21.79
C ALA A 23 -8.48 9.81 22.14
N SER A 24 -9.50 8.94 22.31
CA SER A 24 -9.34 7.56 22.76
C SER A 24 -10.13 6.54 21.89
N THR A 25 -10.79 7.02 20.84
CA THR A 25 -11.59 6.16 19.95
C THR A 25 -10.77 5.76 18.71
N TRP A 26 -10.76 4.47 18.41
CA TRP A 26 -10.04 3.88 17.29
C TRP A 26 -10.95 3.02 16.43
N VAL A 27 -10.63 2.93 15.14
CA VAL A 27 -11.22 1.97 14.21
C VAL A 27 -10.13 1.02 13.73
N GLU A 28 -10.43 -0.29 13.74
CA GLU A 28 -9.45 -1.32 13.38
C GLU A 28 -10.11 -2.49 12.66
N VAL A 29 -9.36 -3.13 11.77
CA VAL A 29 -9.68 -4.42 11.13
C VAL A 29 -8.59 -5.42 11.55
N PRO A 30 -8.71 -6.05 12.74
CA PRO A 30 -7.58 -6.70 13.42
C PRO A 30 -6.92 -7.80 12.63
N GLU A 31 -7.70 -8.71 12.03
CA GLU A 31 -7.13 -9.89 11.37
C GLU A 31 -6.30 -9.53 10.14
N MET A 32 -6.78 -8.60 9.32
CA MET A 32 -6.05 -8.13 8.14
C MET A 32 -4.88 -7.20 8.50
N SER A 33 -4.88 -6.62 9.69
CA SER A 33 -3.85 -5.69 10.17
C SER A 33 -2.63 -6.39 10.80
N LYS A 34 -2.70 -7.70 11.08
CA LYS A 34 -1.64 -8.47 11.75
C LYS A 34 -0.66 -9.14 10.79
N VAL A 35 -0.94 -9.14 9.50
CA VAL A 35 -0.15 -9.83 8.48
C VAL A 35 0.61 -8.84 7.60
N LEU A 36 1.53 -9.33 6.76
CA LEU A 36 2.30 -8.54 5.80
C LEU A 36 2.96 -7.31 6.46
N CYS A 37 2.67 -6.10 5.96
CA CYS A 37 3.18 -4.86 6.52
C CYS A 37 2.79 -4.64 7.99
N GLY A 38 1.69 -5.23 8.45
CA GLY A 38 1.24 -5.11 9.84
C GLY A 38 2.17 -5.80 10.84
N VAL A 39 2.94 -6.80 10.43
CA VAL A 39 3.95 -7.47 11.29
C VAL A 39 5.02 -6.48 11.72
N SER A 40 5.57 -5.70 10.77
CA SER A 40 6.61 -4.71 11.04
C SER A 40 6.04 -3.36 11.54
N ARG A 41 4.75 -3.14 11.40
CA ARG A 41 4.06 -1.89 11.75
C ARG A 41 2.73 -2.15 12.50
N PRO A 42 2.75 -2.68 13.74
CA PRO A 42 1.56 -3.24 14.41
C PRO A 42 0.37 -2.28 14.61
N ILE A 43 0.62 -0.97 14.76
CA ILE A 43 -0.44 0.04 14.99
C ILE A 43 -0.81 0.84 13.74
N HIS A 44 -0.10 0.59 12.63
CA HIS A 44 -0.23 1.41 11.42
C HIS A 44 -1.66 1.41 10.86
N PHE A 45 -2.21 0.23 10.65
CA PHE A 45 -3.53 0.10 10.02
C PHE A 45 -4.68 0.58 10.92
N ARG A 46 -4.53 0.51 12.25
CA ARG A 46 -5.45 1.16 13.17
C ARG A 46 -5.47 2.68 12.96
N GLY A 47 -4.30 3.28 12.79
CA GLY A 47 -4.18 4.70 12.44
C GLY A 47 -4.84 5.02 11.09
N VAL A 48 -4.57 4.20 10.06
CA VAL A 48 -5.17 4.35 8.72
C VAL A 48 -6.70 4.24 8.78
N CYS A 49 -7.24 3.21 9.42
CA CYS A 49 -8.70 3.05 9.56
C CYS A 49 -9.33 4.24 10.28
N THR A 50 -8.71 4.69 11.38
CA THR A 50 -9.23 5.80 12.17
C THR A 50 -9.24 7.11 11.39
N VAL A 51 -8.13 7.47 10.72
CA VAL A 51 -8.08 8.72 9.95
C VAL A 51 -9.00 8.68 8.74
N CYS A 52 -9.07 7.55 8.02
CA CYS A 52 -9.97 7.42 6.88
C CYS A 52 -11.44 7.48 7.31
N THR A 53 -11.79 6.88 8.45
CA THR A 53 -13.13 7.03 9.03
C THR A 53 -13.48 8.50 9.26
N LYS A 54 -12.61 9.26 9.91
CA LYS A 54 -12.81 10.70 10.14
C LYS A 54 -12.98 11.45 8.82
N LEU A 55 -12.10 11.19 7.84
CA LEU A 55 -12.18 11.84 6.54
C LEU A 55 -13.49 11.51 5.81
N PHE A 56 -13.91 10.25 5.78
CA PHE A 56 -15.18 9.86 5.14
C PHE A 56 -16.39 10.52 5.79
N MET A 57 -16.40 10.61 7.13
CA MET A 57 -17.49 11.26 7.87
C MET A 57 -17.51 12.78 7.67
N LEU A 58 -16.36 13.43 7.59
CA LEU A 58 -16.25 14.89 7.41
C LEU A 58 -16.56 15.33 5.98
N THR A 59 -16.06 14.58 4.98
CA THR A 59 -16.24 14.95 3.57
C THR A 59 -17.52 14.43 2.96
N GLN A 60 -18.10 13.37 3.52
CA GLN A 60 -19.26 12.65 3.00
C GLN A 60 -19.11 12.29 1.50
N ALA A 61 -17.88 11.91 1.13
CA ALA A 61 -17.54 11.61 -0.25
C ALA A 61 -18.23 10.33 -0.75
N ASP A 62 -18.75 10.33 -1.97
CA ASP A 62 -19.30 9.14 -2.64
C ASP A 62 -18.20 8.16 -3.04
N TYR A 63 -17.01 8.67 -3.38
CA TYR A 63 -15.86 7.90 -3.85
C TYR A 63 -14.59 8.30 -3.12
N ALA A 64 -13.79 7.30 -2.77
CA ALA A 64 -12.45 7.50 -2.22
C ALA A 64 -11.43 6.69 -3.04
N CYS A 65 -10.49 7.38 -3.68
CA CYS A 65 -9.47 6.78 -4.55
C CYS A 65 -8.24 6.36 -3.75
N PHE A 66 -7.83 5.09 -3.90
CA PHE A 66 -6.62 4.56 -3.25
C PHE A 66 -5.75 3.82 -4.25
N GLY A 67 -4.44 4.11 -4.23
CA GLY A 67 -3.48 3.45 -5.11
C GLY A 67 -3.27 1.97 -4.74
N GLU A 68 -3.25 1.10 -5.75
CA GLU A 68 -2.96 -0.33 -5.59
C GLU A 68 -1.52 -0.61 -5.13
N LYS A 69 -0.64 0.37 -5.15
CA LYS A 69 0.70 0.28 -4.56
C LYS A 69 0.63 -0.12 -3.08
N ASP A 70 -0.33 0.43 -2.35
CA ASP A 70 -0.58 0.12 -0.95
C ASP A 70 -1.77 -0.86 -0.83
N TRP A 71 -1.67 -2.00 -1.53
CA TRP A 71 -2.73 -2.97 -1.71
C TRP A 71 -3.36 -3.45 -0.39
N GLN A 72 -2.55 -3.79 0.62
CA GLN A 72 -3.06 -4.21 1.94
C GLN A 72 -3.90 -3.11 2.59
N GLN A 73 -3.47 -1.85 2.51
CA GLN A 73 -4.24 -0.71 3.01
C GLN A 73 -5.61 -0.63 2.31
N GLN A 74 -5.62 -0.77 0.99
CA GLN A 74 -6.86 -0.73 0.23
C GLN A 74 -7.79 -1.89 0.59
N ALA A 75 -7.27 -3.11 0.77
CA ALA A 75 -8.05 -4.27 1.19
C ALA A 75 -8.67 -4.07 2.59
N ILE A 76 -7.89 -3.54 3.53
CA ILE A 76 -8.35 -3.21 4.88
C ILE A 76 -9.45 -2.15 4.85
N LEU A 77 -9.27 -1.09 4.07
CA LEU A 77 -10.27 -0.03 3.96
C LEU A 77 -11.57 -0.50 3.30
N ARG A 78 -11.50 -1.37 2.29
CA ARG A 78 -12.69 -2.01 1.72
C ARG A 78 -13.44 -2.86 2.75
N ARG A 79 -12.71 -3.61 3.57
CA ARG A 79 -13.31 -4.40 4.66
C ARG A 79 -13.99 -3.49 5.67
N MET A 80 -13.32 -2.44 6.11
CA MET A 80 -13.86 -1.45 7.04
C MET A 80 -15.13 -0.78 6.50
N VAL A 81 -15.10 -0.31 5.25
CA VAL A 81 -16.25 0.34 4.58
C VAL A 81 -17.45 -0.61 4.51
N ARG A 82 -17.23 -1.88 4.13
CA ARG A 82 -18.27 -2.89 4.06
C ARG A 82 -18.85 -3.20 5.43
N ASP A 83 -18.00 -3.47 6.41
CA ASP A 83 -18.42 -3.96 7.73
C ASP A 83 -19.10 -2.86 8.57
N LEU A 84 -18.76 -1.59 8.33
CA LEU A 84 -19.34 -0.42 9.02
C LEU A 84 -20.42 0.30 8.18
N PHE A 85 -20.78 -0.24 7.02
CA PHE A 85 -21.80 0.34 6.12
C PHE A 85 -21.55 1.79 5.76
N TYR A 86 -20.27 2.19 5.56
CA TYR A 86 -19.98 3.54 5.08
C TYR A 86 -20.53 3.74 3.66
N PRO A 87 -21.14 4.89 3.37
CA PRO A 87 -21.73 5.16 2.06
C PRO A 87 -20.66 5.39 0.96
N VAL A 88 -19.39 5.48 1.31
CA VAL A 88 -18.28 5.72 0.38
C VAL A 88 -17.90 4.46 -0.40
N LYS A 89 -17.61 4.61 -1.68
CA LYS A 89 -17.07 3.54 -2.52
C LYS A 89 -15.56 3.67 -2.68
N ILE A 90 -14.80 2.64 -2.29
CA ILE A 90 -13.36 2.59 -2.50
C ILE A 90 -13.05 2.29 -3.97
N VAL A 91 -12.35 3.20 -4.62
CA VAL A 91 -11.95 3.09 -6.03
C VAL A 91 -10.46 2.73 -6.09
N PRO A 92 -10.08 1.57 -6.66
CA PRO A 92 -8.68 1.22 -6.88
C PRO A 92 -8.10 2.07 -8.01
N CYS A 93 -6.90 2.61 -7.78
CA CYS A 93 -6.15 3.34 -8.78
C CYS A 93 -4.87 2.54 -9.14
N PRO A 94 -4.62 2.28 -10.43
CA PRO A 94 -3.45 1.53 -10.87
C PRO A 94 -2.13 2.14 -10.39
N ILE A 95 -1.11 1.28 -10.21
CA ILE A 95 0.22 1.73 -9.80
C ILE A 95 0.86 2.51 -10.95
N VAL A 96 1.18 3.78 -10.71
CA VAL A 96 1.98 4.59 -11.63
C VAL A 96 3.46 4.29 -11.38
N ARG A 97 4.21 4.05 -12.44
CA ARG A 97 5.64 3.72 -12.40
C ARG A 97 6.45 4.68 -13.26
N ALA A 98 7.72 4.86 -12.91
CA ALA A 98 8.70 5.49 -13.77
C ALA A 98 9.01 4.55 -14.96
N GLU A 99 9.69 5.06 -16.00
CA GLU A 99 10.05 4.32 -17.22
C GLU A 99 10.82 3.03 -16.92
N ASP A 100 11.65 3.02 -15.88
CA ASP A 100 12.43 1.88 -15.42
C ASP A 100 11.62 0.85 -14.58
N GLY A 101 10.34 1.13 -14.32
CA GLY A 101 9.42 0.26 -13.58
C GLY A 101 9.31 0.54 -12.09
N LEU A 102 10.12 1.46 -11.51
CA LEU A 102 9.97 1.83 -10.11
C LEU A 102 8.61 2.50 -9.86
N ALA A 103 7.86 1.99 -8.89
CA ALA A 103 6.60 2.61 -8.48
C ALA A 103 6.84 4.02 -7.93
N LEU A 104 6.03 5.00 -8.39
CA LEU A 104 6.15 6.37 -7.91
C LEU A 104 5.76 6.47 -6.43
N SER A 105 6.62 7.14 -5.66
CA SER A 105 6.40 7.43 -4.25
C SER A 105 7.15 8.70 -3.86
N SER A 106 6.56 9.50 -2.97
CA SER A 106 7.27 10.64 -2.35
C SER A 106 8.52 10.21 -1.58
N ARG A 107 8.57 8.95 -1.12
CA ARG A 107 9.74 8.40 -0.42
C ARG A 107 10.92 8.09 -1.34
N ASN A 108 10.74 8.05 -2.65
CA ASN A 108 11.85 7.80 -3.59
C ASN A 108 12.93 8.88 -3.54
N VAL A 109 12.61 10.08 -3.02
CA VAL A 109 13.59 11.16 -2.81
C VAL A 109 14.64 10.84 -1.73
N TYR A 110 14.40 9.84 -0.89
CA TYR A 110 15.36 9.40 0.13
C TYR A 110 16.37 8.38 -0.37
N LEU A 111 16.16 7.81 -1.57
CA LEU A 111 17.10 6.88 -2.19
C LEU A 111 18.33 7.65 -2.67
N ASP A 112 19.51 7.17 -2.32
CA ASP A 112 20.72 7.64 -2.94
C ASP A 112 20.84 7.15 -4.41
N ALA A 113 21.90 7.55 -5.11
CA ALA A 113 22.05 7.23 -6.52
C ALA A 113 22.20 5.72 -6.80
N ASP A 114 22.82 4.97 -5.91
CA ASP A 114 23.04 3.54 -6.07
C ASP A 114 21.82 2.71 -5.64
N GLU A 115 21.16 3.11 -4.57
CA GLU A 115 19.85 2.56 -4.15
C GLU A 115 18.79 2.81 -5.25
N ARG A 116 18.75 4.02 -5.82
CA ARG A 116 17.81 4.37 -6.89
C ARG A 116 17.99 3.52 -8.15
N LYS A 117 19.25 3.19 -8.52
CA LYS A 117 19.55 2.30 -9.66
C LYS A 117 19.04 0.88 -9.43
N GLN A 118 19.08 0.38 -8.20
CA GLN A 118 18.66 -0.97 -7.85
C GLN A 118 17.16 -1.09 -7.61
N ALA A 119 16.50 -0.04 -7.12
CA ALA A 119 15.09 -0.05 -6.73
C ALA A 119 14.10 -0.62 -7.78
N PRO A 120 14.31 -0.44 -9.12
CA PRO A 120 13.47 -1.07 -10.14
C PRO A 120 13.49 -2.60 -10.13
N GLU A 121 14.54 -3.23 -9.57
CA GLU A 121 14.65 -4.68 -9.47
C GLU A 121 13.58 -5.30 -8.57
N ILE A 122 12.96 -4.51 -7.67
CA ILE A 122 11.80 -4.97 -6.89
C ILE A 122 10.69 -5.42 -7.85
N TYR A 123 10.30 -4.57 -8.77
CA TYR A 123 9.25 -4.89 -9.75
C TYR A 123 9.71 -5.91 -10.80
N ALA A 124 10.96 -5.84 -11.22
CA ALA A 124 11.55 -6.81 -12.13
C ALA A 124 11.51 -8.24 -11.55
N GLY A 125 11.74 -8.40 -10.24
CA GLY A 125 11.59 -9.67 -9.54
C GLY A 125 10.15 -10.18 -9.50
N LEU A 126 9.17 -9.29 -9.31
CA LEU A 126 7.75 -9.66 -9.34
C LEU A 126 7.30 -10.04 -10.77
N LYS A 127 7.78 -9.36 -11.81
CA LYS A 127 7.54 -9.76 -13.20
C LYS A 127 8.14 -11.13 -13.50
N PHE A 128 9.36 -11.38 -13.02
CA PHE A 128 10.00 -12.68 -13.15
C PHE A 128 9.18 -13.80 -12.49
N ALA A 129 8.63 -13.58 -11.30
CA ALA A 129 7.72 -14.54 -10.67
C ALA A 129 6.49 -14.83 -11.55
N ARG A 130 5.90 -13.81 -12.16
CA ARG A 130 4.78 -13.97 -13.09
C ARG A 130 5.17 -14.79 -14.31
N GLU A 131 6.31 -14.51 -14.90
CA GLU A 131 6.84 -15.27 -16.04
C GLU A 131 7.02 -16.77 -15.70
N LEU A 132 7.52 -17.09 -14.50
CA LEU A 132 7.63 -18.48 -14.04
C LEU A 132 6.24 -19.16 -13.95
N VAL A 133 5.24 -18.45 -13.44
CA VAL A 133 3.85 -18.97 -13.39
C VAL A 133 3.30 -19.19 -14.80
N GLU A 134 3.51 -18.26 -15.73
CA GLU A 134 3.11 -18.38 -17.12
C GLU A 134 3.78 -19.59 -17.84
N HIS A 135 4.97 -20.00 -17.36
CA HIS A 135 5.67 -21.20 -17.82
C HIS A 135 5.34 -22.47 -17.03
N GLY A 136 4.33 -22.42 -16.15
CA GLY A 136 3.79 -23.58 -15.46
C GLY A 136 4.30 -23.83 -14.04
N GLU A 137 5.14 -22.95 -13.47
CA GLU A 137 5.53 -23.07 -12.07
C GLU A 137 4.38 -22.62 -11.15
N THR A 138 3.89 -23.51 -10.29
CA THR A 138 2.78 -23.24 -9.34
C THR A 138 3.19 -23.36 -7.88
N SER A 139 4.42 -23.79 -7.62
CA SER A 139 4.94 -23.94 -6.25
C SER A 139 5.32 -22.60 -5.66
N VAL A 140 4.55 -22.11 -4.70
CA VAL A 140 4.83 -20.86 -3.99
C VAL A 140 6.23 -20.84 -3.34
N PRO A 141 6.71 -21.91 -2.69
CA PRO A 141 8.08 -21.96 -2.18
C PRO A 141 9.15 -21.77 -3.26
N ILE A 142 8.97 -22.38 -4.44
CA ILE A 142 9.91 -22.26 -5.57
C ILE A 142 9.88 -20.83 -6.12
N LEU A 143 8.71 -20.29 -6.39
CA LEU A 143 8.55 -18.90 -6.87
C LEU A 143 9.23 -17.92 -5.94
N ARG A 144 8.99 -18.07 -4.63
CA ARG A 144 9.58 -17.20 -3.62
C ARG A 144 11.11 -17.32 -3.58
N ASP A 145 11.67 -18.53 -3.59
CA ASP A 145 13.12 -18.78 -3.59
C ASP A 145 13.79 -18.15 -4.82
N GLN A 146 13.21 -18.33 -6.00
CA GLN A 146 13.73 -17.77 -7.26
C GLN A 146 13.77 -16.23 -7.23
N VAL A 147 12.71 -15.59 -6.73
CA VAL A 147 12.67 -14.12 -6.59
C VAL A 147 13.71 -13.65 -5.59
N LEU A 148 13.84 -14.33 -4.44
CA LEU A 148 14.82 -13.96 -3.41
C LEU A 148 16.26 -14.09 -3.91
N ARG A 149 16.59 -15.15 -4.65
CA ARG A 149 17.93 -15.31 -5.30
C ARG A 149 18.19 -14.18 -6.29
N ARG A 150 17.19 -13.82 -7.10
CA ARG A 150 17.31 -12.70 -8.03
C ARG A 150 17.58 -11.39 -7.28
N TRP A 151 16.82 -11.10 -6.24
CA TRP A 151 17.00 -9.88 -5.45
C TRP A 151 18.34 -9.86 -4.70
N ALA A 152 18.78 -10.98 -4.14
CA ALA A 152 20.09 -11.06 -3.51
C ALA A 152 21.24 -10.69 -4.46
N ALA A 153 21.11 -11.06 -5.74
CA ALA A 153 22.11 -10.75 -6.76
C ALA A 153 22.01 -9.32 -7.34
N ARG A 154 20.77 -8.78 -7.44
CA ARG A 154 20.51 -7.55 -8.19
C ARG A 154 20.11 -6.35 -7.34
N LEU A 155 19.80 -6.60 -6.07
CA LEU A 155 19.34 -5.62 -5.10
C LEU A 155 20.13 -5.73 -3.77
N PRO A 156 21.47 -5.75 -3.79
CA PRO A 156 22.29 -5.99 -2.60
C PRO A 156 22.15 -4.92 -1.52
N LEU A 157 21.73 -3.70 -1.85
CA LEU A 157 21.43 -2.63 -0.88
C LEU A 157 20.02 -2.75 -0.27
N GLY A 158 19.16 -3.59 -0.86
CA GLY A 158 17.80 -3.79 -0.38
C GLY A 158 17.76 -4.67 0.87
N ARG A 159 17.00 -4.26 1.88
CA ARG A 159 16.65 -5.09 3.02
C ARG A 159 15.23 -5.62 2.86
N LEU A 160 15.08 -6.93 2.75
CA LEU A 160 13.79 -7.57 2.65
C LEU A 160 13.02 -7.45 3.97
N ASP A 161 11.83 -6.91 3.91
CA ASP A 161 10.87 -6.98 5.02
C ASP A 161 10.00 -8.24 4.89
N TYR A 162 9.32 -8.41 3.76
CA TYR A 162 8.58 -9.64 3.45
C TYR A 162 8.42 -9.86 1.94
N LEU A 163 8.14 -11.10 1.57
CA LEU A 163 7.69 -11.53 0.24
C LEU A 163 6.69 -12.67 0.43
N TYR A 164 5.44 -12.43 0.11
CA TYR A 164 4.36 -13.41 0.23
C TYR A 164 3.53 -13.48 -1.04
N VAL A 165 2.97 -14.65 -1.29
CA VAL A 165 1.87 -14.87 -2.22
C VAL A 165 0.64 -15.06 -1.36
N VAL A 166 -0.39 -14.28 -1.61
CA VAL A 166 -1.62 -14.24 -0.80
C VAL A 166 -2.84 -14.38 -1.71
N ASP A 167 -3.93 -14.87 -1.13
CA ASP A 167 -5.22 -14.82 -1.79
C ASP A 167 -5.74 -13.37 -1.75
N PRO A 168 -6.15 -12.79 -2.89
CA PRO A 168 -6.64 -11.41 -2.94
C PRO A 168 -8.00 -11.22 -2.29
N VAL A 169 -8.72 -12.29 -1.93
CA VAL A 169 -10.10 -12.24 -1.45
C VAL A 169 -10.22 -12.58 0.04
N SER A 170 -9.32 -13.38 0.59
CA SER A 170 -9.34 -13.86 1.98
C SER A 170 -8.52 -13.01 2.94
#